data_4a181090c0ffd163859c678ac43d25ef
#
_entry.id   4a181090c0ffd163859c678ac43d25ef
#
_cell.length_a   1.000
_cell.length_b   1.000
_cell.length_c   1.000
_cell.angle_alpha   90.00
_cell.angle_beta   90.00
_cell.angle_gamma   90.00
#
_symmetry.space_group_name_H-M   'P 1'
#
loop_
_entity.id
_entity.type
_entity.pdbx_description
1 polymer ?
#
loop_
_entity_poly.entity_id
_entity_poly.type
_entity_poly.pdbx_seq_one_letter_code
_entity_poly.pdbx_strand_id
1 'polypeptide(L)'
;VSSHAPLEQAVADILLSKLSSGRASLVRRGIQGLSFLSQVCRIHTYDAILERGLAGLQPPFLSEAVAVQLLGVLARETPQRLRPHKTKYTHGLISALERANQKEEADEFRESCLVSLQSLARMAGAEPECMKGALETALSMLQYDPNAMDAMDEDDIDDDLELDDDDMLDTFSDDDDLSWRVRRAASRLLGTLFEENPQEMVPSASRVTAALVERLKEREETVRLEALGALKSVLIAAPEAFRSHTSIVEALCTWRGAAAQVAALDALEKFVSSFGMALSQGENALNLALCAVEDETKTHSKGRCIAGLALLRQLCVCVPTVVLPHAVRVTTALAESSQLSHHHTALEGLEASTQFLWHVGPRVPQQAELLCDAVCTRLESSDTDASVRDAALVALDAALCSTGAQLTDRLPRALALIYARLTHEVTRARCVQVVHDVMTCRSLQTCAPTKDFARQCLAPLSELARQRDTATSSLRALHSVAVLLQNEAQPTLLNILSRELPAVNSPMLPPTLELAELAVQCDPSVAHIVVDNVLPGLLKQLSDVPPPALEALHSLLTSLASAEDSLAPALVTALEHAWELHCSDRAAQVRLVY
;
A
#
# COMPACT_ATOMS: atom_id res chain seq x y z
N VAL A 1 43.45 -25.50 -7.07
CA VAL A 1 42.89 -24.13 -6.99
C VAL A 1 43.89 -23.05 -7.47
N SER A 2 45.21 -23.37 -7.57
CA SER A 2 46.24 -22.39 -7.96
C SER A 2 46.50 -22.26 -9.47
N SER A 3 45.95 -23.12 -10.32
CA SER A 3 46.27 -23.18 -11.77
C SER A 3 45.51 -22.19 -12.67
N HIS A 4 44.45 -21.54 -12.18
CA HIS A 4 43.60 -20.68 -13.01
C HIS A 4 43.88 -19.17 -12.90
N ALA A 5 44.70 -18.72 -11.94
CA ALA A 5 45.01 -17.30 -11.75
C ALA A 5 45.66 -16.62 -12.97
N PRO A 6 46.65 -17.25 -13.66
CA PRO A 6 47.25 -16.65 -14.87
C PRO A 6 46.26 -16.54 -16.03
N LEU A 7 45.29 -17.47 -16.12
CA LEU A 7 44.25 -17.45 -17.13
C LEU A 7 43.24 -16.30 -16.92
N GLU A 8 42.79 -16.13 -15.65
CA GLU A 8 41.89 -15.02 -15.28
C GLU A 8 42.51 -13.66 -15.65
N GLN A 9 43.78 -13.47 -15.28
CA GLN A 9 44.49 -12.23 -15.58
C GLN A 9 44.66 -12.02 -17.09
N ALA A 10 45.04 -13.06 -17.83
CA ALA A 10 45.20 -12.97 -19.29
C ALA A 10 43.85 -12.65 -19.99
N VAL A 11 42.74 -13.22 -19.50
CA VAL A 11 41.41 -12.88 -20.03
C VAL A 11 41.04 -11.44 -19.69
N ALA A 12 41.32 -10.97 -18.47
CA ALA A 12 41.07 -9.57 -18.06
C ALA A 12 41.88 -8.61 -18.95
N ASP A 13 43.16 -8.90 -19.18
CA ASP A 13 44.06 -8.05 -19.99
C ASP A 13 43.60 -7.98 -21.47
N ILE A 14 43.14 -9.10 -22.03
CA ILE A 14 42.55 -9.14 -23.37
C ILE A 14 41.28 -8.28 -23.42
N LEU A 15 40.38 -8.41 -22.46
CA LEU A 15 39.13 -7.65 -22.43
C LEU A 15 39.40 -6.16 -22.21
N LEU A 16 40.30 -5.80 -21.30
CA LEU A 16 40.73 -4.42 -21.05
C LEU A 16 41.35 -3.78 -22.30
N SER A 17 42.15 -4.55 -23.09
CA SER A 17 42.71 -4.06 -24.36
C SER A 17 41.64 -3.70 -25.39
N LYS A 18 40.43 -4.34 -25.33
CA LYS A 18 39.30 -4.03 -26.22
C LYS A 18 38.62 -2.72 -25.89
N LEU A 19 38.75 -2.25 -24.64
CA LEU A 19 38.18 -0.95 -24.23
C LEU A 19 38.86 0.25 -24.94
N SER A 20 40.11 0.07 -25.35
CA SER A 20 40.86 1.09 -26.14
C SER A 20 40.64 0.96 -27.63
N SER A 21 39.79 0.02 -28.10
CA SER A 21 39.52 -0.14 -29.53
C SER A 21 38.56 0.96 -29.99
N GLY A 22 38.83 1.63 -31.12
CA GLY A 22 37.93 2.63 -31.71
C GLY A 22 36.57 2.08 -32.21
N ARG A 23 36.24 0.79 -31.93
CA ARG A 23 35.00 0.14 -32.36
C ARG A 23 34.02 -0.04 -31.19
N ALA A 24 32.92 0.72 -31.20
CA ALA A 24 31.90 0.70 -30.16
C ALA A 24 31.38 -0.72 -29.83
N SER A 25 31.22 -1.60 -30.81
CA SER A 25 30.78 -2.97 -30.62
C SER A 25 31.77 -3.83 -29.82
N LEU A 26 33.09 -3.61 -30.02
CA LEU A 26 34.12 -4.31 -29.25
C LEU A 26 34.22 -3.77 -27.82
N VAL A 27 34.06 -2.47 -27.64
CA VAL A 27 34.00 -1.84 -26.31
C VAL A 27 32.85 -2.40 -25.51
N ARG A 28 31.64 -2.43 -26.07
CA ARG A 28 30.45 -3.00 -25.38
C ARG A 28 30.66 -4.47 -24.99
N ARG A 29 31.19 -5.30 -25.88
CA ARG A 29 31.50 -6.70 -25.57
C ARG A 29 32.62 -6.84 -24.56
N GLY A 30 33.62 -5.96 -24.58
CA GLY A 30 34.68 -5.88 -23.58
C GLY A 30 34.12 -5.58 -22.19
N ILE A 31 33.28 -4.55 -22.06
CA ILE A 31 32.60 -4.19 -20.80
C ILE A 31 31.73 -5.36 -20.30
N GLN A 32 30.93 -5.98 -21.17
CA GLN A 32 30.10 -7.12 -20.81
C GLN A 32 30.92 -8.32 -20.34
N GLY A 33 32.03 -8.64 -21.05
CA GLY A 33 32.95 -9.71 -20.64
C GLY A 33 33.60 -9.43 -19.29
N LEU A 34 34.04 -8.20 -19.04
CA LEU A 34 34.59 -7.77 -17.74
C LEU A 34 33.55 -7.83 -16.63
N SER A 35 32.29 -7.50 -16.92
CA SER A 35 31.19 -7.64 -15.98
C SER A 35 31.03 -9.10 -15.51
N PHE A 36 30.95 -10.06 -16.43
CA PHE A 36 30.87 -11.47 -16.08
C PHE A 36 32.11 -11.97 -15.33
N LEU A 37 33.30 -11.56 -15.79
CA LEU A 37 34.54 -11.93 -15.14
C LEU A 37 34.61 -11.39 -13.72
N SER A 38 34.17 -10.15 -13.49
CA SER A 38 34.19 -9.49 -12.17
C SER A 38 33.36 -10.20 -11.10
N GLN A 39 32.33 -10.94 -11.49
CA GLN A 39 31.48 -11.72 -10.56
C GLN A 39 32.23 -12.94 -9.97
N VAL A 40 33.11 -13.55 -10.77
CA VAL A 40 33.73 -14.84 -10.45
C VAL A 40 35.25 -14.80 -10.27
N CYS A 41 35.94 -13.77 -10.75
CA CYS A 41 37.39 -13.66 -10.66
C CYS A 41 37.88 -13.46 -9.22
N ARG A 42 39.17 -13.70 -9.01
CA ARG A 42 39.85 -13.42 -7.74
C ARG A 42 39.97 -11.92 -7.48
N ILE A 43 40.23 -11.58 -6.22
CA ILE A 43 40.30 -10.19 -5.77
C ILE A 43 41.35 -9.37 -6.53
N HIS A 44 42.55 -9.89 -6.77
CA HIS A 44 43.58 -9.11 -7.49
C HIS A 44 43.23 -8.85 -8.96
N THR A 45 42.56 -9.77 -9.64
CA THR A 45 42.06 -9.57 -11.01
C THR A 45 40.95 -8.52 -11.02
N TYR A 46 40.06 -8.57 -10.01
CA TYR A 46 39.02 -7.56 -9.81
C TYR A 46 39.64 -6.17 -9.56
N ASP A 47 40.60 -6.09 -8.65
CA ASP A 47 41.29 -4.83 -8.33
C ASP A 47 41.99 -4.23 -9.56
N ALA A 48 42.64 -5.06 -10.39
CA ALA A 48 43.24 -4.59 -11.64
C ALA A 48 42.20 -4.03 -12.64
N ILE A 49 41.02 -4.65 -12.75
CA ILE A 49 39.91 -4.14 -13.58
C ILE A 49 39.41 -2.80 -13.03
N LEU A 50 39.22 -2.74 -11.72
CA LEU A 50 38.73 -1.56 -11.03
C LEU A 50 39.71 -0.37 -11.11
N GLU A 51 41.00 -0.62 -10.84
CA GLU A 51 42.05 0.40 -10.94
C GLU A 51 42.13 0.97 -12.34
N ARG A 52 42.00 0.13 -13.38
CA ARG A 52 41.97 0.58 -14.78
C ARG A 52 40.75 1.46 -15.07
N GLY A 53 39.59 1.10 -14.54
CA GLY A 53 38.36 1.92 -14.62
C GLY A 53 38.53 3.27 -13.92
N LEU A 54 39.02 3.26 -12.68
CA LEU A 54 39.24 4.48 -11.88
C LEU A 54 40.31 5.39 -12.50
N ALA A 55 41.38 4.82 -13.06
CA ALA A 55 42.39 5.57 -13.79
C ALA A 55 41.84 6.22 -15.06
N GLY A 56 40.88 5.58 -15.72
CA GLY A 56 40.17 6.10 -16.89
C GLY A 56 39.29 7.32 -16.63
N LEU A 57 38.93 7.60 -15.38
CA LEU A 57 38.24 8.84 -15.00
C LEU A 57 39.17 10.06 -14.98
N GLN A 58 40.46 9.86 -15.12
CA GLN A 58 41.47 10.92 -15.20
C GLN A 58 42.21 10.85 -16.57
N PRO A 59 42.28 11.93 -17.34
CA PRO A 59 43.04 11.94 -18.59
C PRO A 59 44.53 11.59 -18.36
N PRO A 60 45.21 10.82 -19.24
CA PRO A 60 44.85 10.47 -20.61
C PRO A 60 44.61 8.97 -20.88
N PHE A 61 44.24 8.14 -19.90
CA PHE A 61 44.39 6.69 -19.99
C PHE A 61 43.29 5.91 -20.74
N LEU A 62 42.03 6.27 -20.59
CA LEU A 62 40.87 5.72 -21.32
C LEU A 62 39.99 6.88 -21.74
N SER A 63 39.09 6.66 -22.71
CA SER A 63 37.97 7.56 -22.89
C SER A 63 37.16 7.59 -21.60
N GLU A 64 36.94 8.77 -21.01
CA GLU A 64 36.17 8.96 -19.78
C GLU A 64 34.82 8.24 -19.86
N ALA A 65 34.16 8.29 -21.03
CA ALA A 65 32.88 7.61 -21.26
C ALA A 65 32.96 6.09 -21.09
N VAL A 66 34.03 5.45 -21.59
CA VAL A 66 34.23 3.99 -21.44
C VAL A 66 34.51 3.63 -19.98
N ALA A 67 35.27 4.45 -19.26
CA ALA A 67 35.54 4.27 -17.85
C ALA A 67 34.26 4.36 -17.00
N VAL A 68 33.42 5.37 -17.25
CA VAL A 68 32.13 5.54 -16.58
C VAL A 68 31.20 4.36 -16.84
N GLN A 69 31.10 3.89 -18.09
CA GLN A 69 30.28 2.72 -18.42
C GLN A 69 30.78 1.45 -17.74
N LEU A 70 32.08 1.17 -17.72
CA LEU A 70 32.67 0.02 -17.04
C LEU A 70 32.37 0.07 -15.54
N LEU A 71 32.66 1.18 -14.89
CA LEU A 71 32.45 1.34 -13.45
C LEU A 71 30.96 1.30 -13.08
N GLY A 72 30.09 1.85 -13.91
CA GLY A 72 28.64 1.76 -13.72
C GLY A 72 28.12 0.33 -13.80
N VAL A 73 28.68 -0.50 -14.67
CA VAL A 73 28.37 -1.93 -14.74
C VAL A 73 28.90 -2.67 -13.51
N LEU A 74 30.13 -2.40 -13.09
CA LEU A 74 30.68 -2.99 -11.84
C LEU A 74 29.86 -2.62 -10.61
N ALA A 75 29.34 -1.39 -10.52
CA ALA A 75 28.51 -0.95 -9.42
C ALA A 75 27.18 -1.73 -9.34
N ARG A 76 26.61 -2.10 -10.49
CA ARG A 76 25.38 -2.90 -10.54
C ARG A 76 25.62 -4.38 -10.26
N GLU A 77 26.65 -4.96 -10.89
CA GLU A 77 26.86 -6.41 -10.88
C GLU A 77 27.66 -6.91 -9.67
N THR A 78 28.55 -6.07 -9.13
CA THR A 78 29.44 -6.44 -8.02
C THR A 78 29.49 -5.40 -6.91
N PRO A 79 28.33 -4.95 -6.37
CA PRO A 79 28.28 -3.84 -5.41
C PRO A 79 29.10 -4.10 -4.13
N GLN A 80 29.14 -5.34 -3.64
CA GLN A 80 29.89 -5.67 -2.43
C GLN A 80 31.40 -5.55 -2.62
N ARG A 81 31.91 -5.90 -3.81
CA ARG A 81 33.34 -5.78 -4.12
C ARG A 81 33.75 -4.33 -4.36
N LEU A 82 32.86 -3.52 -4.96
CA LEU A 82 33.12 -2.10 -5.22
C LEU A 82 33.00 -1.23 -3.95
N ARG A 83 32.27 -1.69 -2.93
CA ARG A 83 31.99 -0.92 -1.71
C ARG A 83 33.21 -0.21 -1.08
N PRO A 84 34.39 -0.84 -0.93
CA PRO A 84 35.57 -0.19 -0.36
C PRO A 84 36.08 1.02 -1.17
N HIS A 85 35.72 1.11 -2.45
CA HIS A 85 36.15 2.14 -3.38
C HIS A 85 35.07 3.15 -3.73
N LYS A 86 33.88 3.04 -3.10
CA LYS A 86 32.69 3.84 -3.39
C LYS A 86 32.98 5.34 -3.35
N THR A 87 33.61 5.84 -2.29
CA THR A 87 33.97 7.24 -2.09
C THR A 87 34.84 7.76 -3.23
N LYS A 88 35.94 7.06 -3.53
CA LYS A 88 36.85 7.43 -4.62
C LYS A 88 36.15 7.47 -5.97
N TYR A 89 35.24 6.53 -6.21
CA TYR A 89 34.50 6.47 -7.46
C TYR A 89 33.47 7.62 -7.55
N THR A 90 32.73 7.91 -6.48
CA THR A 90 31.76 9.02 -6.42
C THR A 90 32.45 10.36 -6.72
N HIS A 91 33.58 10.65 -6.04
CA HIS A 91 34.36 11.87 -6.31
C HIS A 91 34.88 11.93 -7.76
N GLY A 92 35.35 10.80 -8.29
CA GLY A 92 35.79 10.73 -9.69
C GLY A 92 34.69 11.06 -10.69
N LEU A 93 33.47 10.57 -10.46
CA LEU A 93 32.31 10.86 -11.31
C LEU A 93 31.86 12.32 -11.22
N ILE A 94 31.83 12.89 -10.01
CA ILE A 94 31.47 14.30 -9.80
C ILE A 94 32.48 15.20 -10.52
N SER A 95 33.78 14.95 -10.33
CA SER A 95 34.82 15.72 -11.04
C SER A 95 34.78 15.54 -12.58
N ALA A 96 34.38 14.36 -13.05
CA ALA A 96 34.19 14.14 -14.50
C ALA A 96 32.99 14.93 -15.06
N LEU A 97 31.88 15.01 -14.29
CA LEU A 97 30.72 15.84 -14.64
C LEU A 97 31.06 17.34 -14.67
N GLU A 98 31.79 17.83 -13.65
CA GLU A 98 32.25 19.23 -13.62
C GLU A 98 33.08 19.60 -14.87
N ARG A 99 33.97 18.71 -15.33
CA ARG A 99 34.70 18.90 -16.59
C ARG A 99 33.81 18.84 -17.82
N ALA A 100 32.76 17.99 -17.77
CA ALA A 100 31.81 17.87 -18.87
C ALA A 100 30.96 19.13 -19.07
N ASN A 101 30.70 19.89 -17.99
CA ASN A 101 29.92 21.14 -18.05
C ASN A 101 30.58 22.21 -18.91
N GLN A 102 31.88 22.07 -19.23
CA GLN A 102 32.63 22.96 -20.10
C GLN A 102 32.56 22.52 -21.58
N LYS A 103 31.84 21.44 -21.92
CA LYS A 103 31.77 20.88 -23.29
C LYS A 103 30.33 20.87 -23.76
N GLU A 104 30.06 21.41 -24.93
CA GLU A 104 28.72 21.54 -25.51
C GLU A 104 28.09 20.15 -25.83
N GLU A 105 28.80 19.22 -26.43
CA GLU A 105 28.30 17.93 -26.91
C GLU A 105 28.53 16.77 -25.90
N ALA A 106 28.22 16.94 -24.61
CA ALA A 106 28.55 15.93 -23.60
C ALA A 106 27.34 15.28 -22.92
N ASP A 107 26.13 15.38 -23.46
CA ASP A 107 24.90 14.96 -22.79
C ASP A 107 24.81 13.47 -22.54
N GLU A 108 25.19 12.61 -23.48
CA GLU A 108 25.26 11.16 -23.26
C GLU A 108 26.27 10.78 -22.17
N PHE A 109 27.36 11.54 -22.06
CA PHE A 109 28.35 11.34 -21.02
C PHE A 109 27.80 11.77 -19.64
N ARG A 110 27.12 12.93 -19.59
CA ARG A 110 26.46 13.43 -18.38
C ARG A 110 25.39 12.43 -17.88
N GLU A 111 24.53 11.92 -18.78
CA GLU A 111 23.56 10.87 -18.49
C GLU A 111 24.25 9.63 -17.90
N SER A 112 25.34 9.15 -18.54
CA SER A 112 26.07 7.97 -18.09
C SER A 112 26.69 8.14 -16.69
N CYS A 113 27.20 9.34 -16.37
CA CYS A 113 27.71 9.66 -15.04
C CYS A 113 26.62 9.65 -13.98
N LEU A 114 25.47 10.26 -14.26
CA LEU A 114 24.30 10.29 -13.34
C LEU A 114 23.75 8.89 -13.09
N VAL A 115 23.63 8.04 -14.12
CA VAL A 115 23.23 6.63 -13.99
C VAL A 115 24.22 5.83 -13.15
N SER A 116 25.52 6.14 -13.28
CA SER A 116 26.56 5.51 -12.45
C SER A 116 26.48 5.96 -10.99
N LEU A 117 26.27 7.26 -10.75
CA LEU A 117 26.02 7.81 -9.41
C LEU A 117 24.76 7.19 -8.78
N GLN A 118 23.68 6.98 -9.55
CA GLN A 118 22.49 6.29 -9.09
C GLN A 118 22.80 4.85 -8.65
N SER A 119 23.62 4.13 -9.40
CA SER A 119 24.04 2.76 -9.05
C SER A 119 24.84 2.74 -7.75
N LEU A 120 25.68 3.75 -7.51
CA LEU A 120 26.42 3.92 -6.25
C LEU A 120 25.51 4.29 -5.08
N ALA A 121 24.50 5.12 -5.31
CA ALA A 121 23.54 5.52 -4.28
C ALA A 121 22.78 4.30 -3.70
N ARG A 122 22.43 3.32 -4.55
CA ARG A 122 21.80 2.05 -4.14
C ARG A 122 22.68 1.13 -3.30
N MET A 123 23.99 1.39 -3.27
CA MET A 123 24.91 0.56 -2.47
C MET A 123 24.87 0.99 -0.99
N ALA A 124 24.63 0.04 -0.10
CA ALA A 124 24.61 0.30 1.35
C ALA A 124 25.91 0.93 1.86
N GLY A 125 25.81 1.78 2.90
CA GLY A 125 26.98 2.39 3.57
C GLY A 125 27.57 3.56 2.79
N ALA A 126 26.74 4.48 2.33
CA ALA A 126 27.19 5.73 1.75
C ALA A 126 27.75 6.67 2.83
N GLU A 127 28.92 7.28 2.55
CA GLU A 127 29.43 8.37 3.37
C GLU A 127 28.59 9.63 3.16
N PRO A 128 28.23 10.38 4.21
CA PRO A 128 27.37 11.57 4.10
C PRO A 128 27.90 12.63 3.11
N GLU A 129 29.22 12.80 3.03
CA GLU A 129 29.83 13.75 2.09
C GLU A 129 29.63 13.34 0.64
N CYS A 130 29.75 12.05 0.32
CA CYS A 130 29.49 11.53 -1.02
C CYS A 130 28.03 11.72 -1.43
N MET A 131 27.12 11.50 -0.49
CA MET A 131 25.69 11.68 -0.72
C MET A 131 25.33 13.14 -0.97
N LYS A 132 25.93 14.05 -0.19
CA LYS A 132 25.76 15.49 -0.38
C LYS A 132 26.31 15.94 -1.74
N GLY A 133 27.49 15.47 -2.13
CA GLY A 133 28.06 15.75 -3.43
C GLY A 133 27.18 15.26 -4.59
N ALA A 134 26.67 14.03 -4.49
CA ALA A 134 25.74 13.48 -5.48
C ALA A 134 24.42 14.28 -5.56
N LEU A 135 23.89 14.72 -4.40
CA LEU A 135 22.71 15.57 -4.33
C LEU A 135 22.90 16.92 -5.02
N GLU A 136 23.98 17.64 -4.71
CA GLU A 136 24.28 18.93 -5.33
C GLU A 136 24.47 18.80 -6.85
N THR A 137 25.18 17.77 -7.26
CA THR A 137 25.37 17.46 -8.69
C THR A 137 24.04 17.16 -9.37
N ALA A 138 23.17 16.35 -8.75
CA ALA A 138 21.85 16.03 -9.31
C ALA A 138 20.97 17.29 -9.42
N LEU A 139 20.99 18.18 -8.43
CA LEU A 139 20.24 19.43 -8.46
C LEU A 139 20.76 20.38 -9.56
N SER A 140 22.08 20.47 -9.76
CA SER A 140 22.67 21.25 -10.85
C SER A 140 22.28 20.69 -12.22
N MET A 141 22.34 19.37 -12.39
CA MET A 141 21.98 18.71 -13.65
C MET A 141 20.47 18.70 -13.91
N LEU A 142 19.65 18.82 -12.89
CA LEU A 142 18.20 18.98 -13.03
C LEU A 142 17.83 20.32 -13.68
N GLN A 143 18.64 21.35 -13.47
CA GLN A 143 18.44 22.68 -14.04
C GLN A 143 19.20 22.87 -15.37
N TYR A 144 19.91 21.85 -15.83
CA TYR A 144 20.68 21.90 -17.05
C TYR A 144 19.77 22.10 -18.25
N ASP A 145 19.93 23.26 -18.93
CA ASP A 145 19.27 23.64 -20.18
C ASP A 145 20.28 24.41 -21.04
N PRO A 146 20.82 23.79 -22.09
CA PRO A 146 21.79 24.45 -22.97
C PRO A 146 21.19 25.59 -23.77
N ASN A 147 19.88 25.58 -24.03
CA ASN A 147 19.17 26.58 -24.84
C ASN A 147 18.65 27.77 -24.02
N ALA A 148 18.79 27.74 -22.69
CA ALA A 148 18.29 28.82 -21.81
C ALA A 148 19.06 30.17 -22.04
N MET A 149 20.26 30.15 -22.62
CA MET A 149 21.00 31.38 -22.91
C MET A 149 20.54 32.04 -24.22
N ASP A 150 20.10 31.25 -25.21
CA ASP A 150 19.64 31.79 -26.49
C ASP A 150 18.26 32.48 -26.37
N ALA A 151 17.45 32.06 -25.42
CA ALA A 151 16.14 32.68 -25.16
C ALA A 151 16.20 34.07 -24.47
N MET A 152 17.36 34.49 -23.96
CA MET A 152 17.52 35.82 -23.36
C MET A 152 17.90 36.91 -24.40
N ASP A 153 18.37 36.52 -25.57
CA ASP A 153 18.78 37.47 -26.63
C ASP A 153 17.63 37.78 -27.61
N GLU A 154 16.50 37.10 -27.55
CA GLU A 154 15.35 37.31 -28.46
C GLU A 154 14.43 38.48 -28.04
N ASP A 155 14.54 39.01 -26.81
CA ASP A 155 13.71 40.14 -26.35
C ASP A 155 14.14 41.54 -26.92
N ASP A 156 15.23 41.61 -27.68
CA ASP A 156 15.76 42.88 -28.27
C ASP A 156 15.61 42.95 -29.80
N ILE A 157 14.82 42.10 -30.46
CA ILE A 157 14.56 42.21 -31.89
C ILE A 157 13.35 43.10 -32.14
N ASP A 158 13.60 44.30 -32.60
CA ASP A 158 12.65 45.30 -33.06
C ASP A 158 11.55 44.70 -33.97
N ASP A 159 10.32 45.07 -33.63
CA ASP A 159 9.01 44.62 -34.11
C ASP A 159 8.66 45.14 -35.55
N ASP A 160 9.58 45.19 -36.49
CA ASP A 160 9.38 45.84 -37.80
C ASP A 160 9.75 45.00 -39.05
N LEU A 161 9.62 43.67 -39.00
CA LEU A 161 9.69 42.87 -40.24
C LEU A 161 8.48 41.93 -40.39
N GLU A 162 7.50 42.40 -41.18
CA GLU A 162 6.45 41.54 -41.75
C GLU A 162 7.12 40.51 -42.67
N LEU A 163 7.36 39.30 -42.19
CA LEU A 163 7.76 38.14 -42.98
C LEU A 163 6.59 37.17 -43.09
N ASP A 164 6.31 36.79 -44.33
CA ASP A 164 5.26 35.85 -44.72
C ASP A 164 5.31 34.55 -43.88
N ASP A 165 4.19 34.24 -43.28
CA ASP A 165 3.97 33.24 -42.21
C ASP A 165 4.07 31.76 -42.65
N ASP A 166 4.37 31.42 -43.89
CA ASP A 166 4.20 30.05 -44.43
C ASP A 166 5.47 29.21 -44.61
N ASP A 167 6.68 29.77 -44.46
CA ASP A 167 7.92 29.02 -44.79
C ASP A 167 8.88 28.79 -43.62
N MET A 168 8.58 29.20 -42.40
CA MET A 168 9.53 29.10 -41.27
C MET A 168 9.22 28.00 -40.23
N LEU A 169 8.23 27.16 -40.47
CA LEU A 169 7.83 26.14 -39.51
C LEU A 169 8.61 24.81 -39.57
N ASP A 170 9.54 24.65 -40.54
CA ASP A 170 10.18 23.35 -40.77
C ASP A 170 11.71 23.32 -40.50
N THR A 171 12.33 24.35 -39.89
CA THR A 171 13.78 24.43 -39.83
C THR A 171 14.44 24.16 -38.50
N PHE A 172 13.69 23.96 -37.42
CA PHE A 172 14.25 23.48 -36.17
C PHE A 172 13.81 22.04 -35.91
N SER A 173 14.65 21.10 -36.34
CA SER A 173 14.54 19.70 -35.98
C SER A 173 14.85 19.58 -34.48
N ASP A 174 13.80 19.45 -33.67
CA ASP A 174 13.86 19.16 -32.23
C ASP A 174 14.55 17.81 -31.89
N ASP A 175 15.05 17.09 -32.91
CA ASP A 175 15.62 15.74 -32.80
C ASP A 175 17.03 15.69 -32.17
N ASP A 176 17.71 16.84 -32.04
CA ASP A 176 19.11 16.89 -31.59
C ASP A 176 19.29 17.31 -30.11
N ASP A 177 18.25 17.84 -29.42
CA ASP A 177 18.36 18.20 -28.01
C ASP A 177 18.27 16.98 -27.09
N LEU A 178 19.40 16.50 -26.61
CA LEU A 178 19.53 15.39 -25.67
C LEU A 178 19.54 15.84 -24.19
N SER A 179 19.42 17.12 -23.90
CA SER A 179 19.48 17.68 -22.54
C SER A 179 18.41 17.11 -21.60
N TRP A 180 17.23 16.78 -22.15
CA TRP A 180 16.17 16.12 -21.39
C TRP A 180 16.60 14.78 -20.78
N ARG A 181 17.52 14.02 -21.39
CA ARG A 181 18.07 12.76 -20.84
C ARG A 181 18.84 13.02 -19.56
N VAL A 182 19.59 14.12 -19.52
CA VAL A 182 20.34 14.55 -18.34
C VAL A 182 19.39 14.90 -17.20
N ARG A 183 18.36 15.73 -17.48
CA ARG A 183 17.33 16.11 -16.48
C ARG A 183 16.55 14.90 -15.97
N ARG A 184 16.23 13.97 -16.86
CA ARG A 184 15.58 12.70 -16.50
C ARG A 184 16.46 11.86 -15.57
N ALA A 185 17.75 11.68 -15.89
CA ALA A 185 18.69 10.92 -15.08
C ALA A 185 18.94 11.58 -13.71
N ALA A 186 19.00 12.91 -13.68
CA ALA A 186 19.12 13.69 -12.45
C ALA A 186 17.89 13.49 -11.53
N SER A 187 16.66 13.56 -12.09
CA SER A 187 15.43 13.28 -11.35
C SER A 187 15.44 11.89 -10.74
N ARG A 188 15.85 10.89 -11.52
CA ARG A 188 15.95 9.50 -11.07
C ARG A 188 17.00 9.31 -9.97
N LEU A 189 18.14 9.99 -10.06
CA LEU A 189 19.17 9.99 -9.02
C LEU A 189 18.62 10.59 -7.72
N LEU A 190 17.93 11.75 -7.78
CA LEU A 190 17.30 12.36 -6.61
C LEU A 190 16.32 11.42 -5.93
N GLY A 191 15.42 10.76 -6.68
CA GLY A 191 14.52 9.76 -6.13
C GLY A 191 15.26 8.65 -5.41
N THR A 192 16.29 8.08 -6.03
CA THR A 192 17.09 7.00 -5.44
C THR A 192 17.82 7.44 -4.15
N LEU A 193 18.31 8.68 -4.09
CA LEU A 193 18.95 9.21 -2.88
C LEU A 193 17.98 9.22 -1.69
N PHE A 194 16.73 9.63 -1.90
CA PHE A 194 15.71 9.64 -0.86
C PHE A 194 15.19 8.24 -0.50
N GLU A 195 15.13 7.31 -1.45
CA GLU A 195 14.73 5.92 -1.19
C GLU A 195 15.74 5.19 -0.31
N GLU A 196 17.03 5.32 -0.65
CA GLU A 196 18.09 4.54 -0.01
C GLU A 196 18.63 5.20 1.29
N ASN A 197 18.54 6.53 1.40
CA ASN A 197 19.13 7.29 2.51
C ASN A 197 18.18 8.39 3.02
N PRO A 198 16.94 8.03 3.43
CA PRO A 198 15.93 9.03 3.78
C PRO A 198 16.36 9.97 4.90
N GLN A 199 17.01 9.48 5.95
CA GLN A 199 17.38 10.29 7.12
C GLN A 199 18.38 11.40 6.79
N GLU A 200 19.37 11.10 5.92
CA GLU A 200 20.37 12.09 5.51
C GLU A 200 19.83 13.11 4.51
N MET A 201 18.79 12.73 3.75
CA MET A 201 18.21 13.58 2.71
C MET A 201 17.13 14.54 3.22
N VAL A 202 16.48 14.27 4.36
CA VAL A 202 15.43 15.13 4.97
C VAL A 202 15.81 16.62 5.04
N PRO A 203 17.04 17.02 5.44
CA PRO A 203 17.39 18.44 5.50
C PRO A 203 17.33 19.17 4.15
N SER A 204 17.47 18.45 3.05
CA SER A 204 17.46 18.99 1.68
C SER A 204 16.10 18.85 0.99
N ALA A 205 15.12 18.21 1.63
CA ALA A 205 13.85 17.83 1.02
C ALA A 205 13.09 19.02 0.42
N SER A 206 12.98 20.14 1.14
CA SER A 206 12.24 21.31 0.65
C SER A 206 12.86 21.90 -0.62
N ARG A 207 14.20 21.94 -0.71
CA ARG A 207 14.92 22.43 -1.90
C ARG A 207 14.76 21.48 -3.08
N VAL A 208 14.84 20.18 -2.82
CA VAL A 208 14.64 19.14 -3.84
C VAL A 208 13.20 19.14 -4.33
N THR A 209 12.23 19.24 -3.43
CA THR A 209 10.81 19.36 -3.81
C THR A 209 10.57 20.56 -4.73
N ALA A 210 11.08 21.73 -4.39
CA ALA A 210 10.92 22.92 -5.22
C ALA A 210 11.47 22.70 -6.63
N ALA A 211 12.69 22.18 -6.74
CA ALA A 211 13.33 21.93 -8.04
C ALA A 211 12.58 20.87 -8.87
N LEU A 212 12.10 19.79 -8.26
CA LEU A 212 11.33 18.75 -8.94
C LEU A 212 9.94 19.22 -9.40
N VAL A 213 9.29 20.10 -8.61
CA VAL A 213 7.98 20.67 -8.96
C VAL A 213 8.05 21.49 -10.25
N GLU A 214 9.14 22.21 -10.47
CA GLU A 214 9.36 22.94 -11.74
C GLU A 214 9.41 21.97 -12.93
N ARG A 215 10.00 20.80 -12.75
CA ARG A 215 10.08 19.78 -13.80
C ARG A 215 8.75 19.08 -14.10
N LEU A 216 7.73 19.23 -13.29
CA LEU A 216 6.38 18.73 -13.63
C LEU A 216 5.75 19.49 -14.82
N LYS A 217 6.25 20.66 -15.16
CA LYS A 217 5.83 21.48 -16.31
C LYS A 217 6.69 21.23 -17.56
N GLU A 218 7.68 20.37 -17.47
CA GLU A 218 8.60 20.04 -18.57
C GLU A 218 7.84 19.57 -19.82
N ARG A 219 8.33 19.92 -21.03
CA ARG A 219 7.75 19.48 -22.29
C ARG A 219 7.83 17.96 -22.45
N GLU A 220 8.97 17.38 -22.10
CA GLU A 220 9.24 15.96 -22.20
C GLU A 220 8.50 15.13 -21.13
N GLU A 221 7.61 14.23 -21.59
CA GLU A 221 6.80 13.36 -20.70
C GLU A 221 7.68 12.49 -19.81
N THR A 222 8.78 11.96 -20.35
CA THR A 222 9.68 11.07 -19.61
C THR A 222 10.36 11.79 -18.43
N VAL A 223 10.71 13.08 -18.57
CA VAL A 223 11.25 13.89 -17.48
C VAL A 223 10.19 14.15 -16.42
N ARG A 224 8.96 14.52 -16.83
CA ARG A 224 7.85 14.73 -15.91
C ARG A 224 7.55 13.49 -15.06
N LEU A 225 7.53 12.30 -15.68
CA LEU A 225 7.27 11.03 -14.99
C LEU A 225 8.37 10.68 -13.98
N GLU A 226 9.64 10.88 -14.33
CA GLU A 226 10.76 10.63 -13.41
C GLU A 226 10.81 11.66 -12.27
N ALA A 227 10.52 12.93 -12.55
CA ALA A 227 10.40 13.97 -11.53
C ALA A 227 9.26 13.63 -10.54
N LEU A 228 8.12 13.15 -11.05
CA LEU A 228 7.02 12.69 -10.21
C LEU A 228 7.40 11.47 -9.37
N GLY A 229 8.13 10.51 -9.95
CA GLY A 229 8.68 9.36 -9.23
C GLY A 229 9.57 9.82 -8.07
N ALA A 230 10.49 10.75 -8.33
CA ALA A 230 11.36 11.32 -7.31
C ALA A 230 10.57 12.08 -6.22
N LEU A 231 9.55 12.86 -6.60
CA LEU A 231 8.66 13.53 -5.63
C LEU A 231 7.95 12.54 -4.71
N LYS A 232 7.52 11.38 -5.23
CA LYS A 232 6.93 10.32 -4.37
C LYS A 232 7.94 9.79 -3.34
N SER A 233 9.19 9.58 -3.74
CA SER A 233 10.25 9.14 -2.82
C SER A 233 10.54 10.19 -1.74
N VAL A 234 10.60 11.48 -2.13
CA VAL A 234 10.73 12.60 -1.19
C VAL A 234 9.52 12.67 -0.23
N LEU A 235 8.30 12.46 -0.74
CA LEU A 235 7.07 12.49 0.05
C LEU A 235 7.08 11.43 1.17
N ILE A 236 7.55 10.24 0.85
CA ILE A 236 7.66 9.14 1.82
C ILE A 236 8.71 9.48 2.89
N ALA A 237 9.85 10.05 2.50
CA ALA A 237 10.96 10.36 3.40
C ALA A 237 10.71 11.61 4.25
N ALA A 238 10.12 12.66 3.68
CA ALA A 238 9.97 13.99 4.27
C ALA A 238 8.64 14.65 3.88
N PRO A 239 7.50 14.16 4.39
CA PRO A 239 6.18 14.70 4.03
C PRO A 239 6.08 16.22 4.29
N GLU A 240 6.69 16.73 5.34
CA GLU A 240 6.63 18.15 5.71
C GLU A 240 7.14 19.12 4.62
N ALA A 241 8.02 18.64 3.72
CA ALA A 241 8.56 19.45 2.63
C ALA A 241 7.50 19.87 1.61
N PHE A 242 6.32 19.22 1.61
CA PHE A 242 5.26 19.48 0.63
C PHE A 242 4.20 20.50 1.09
N ARG A 243 4.18 20.90 2.36
CA ARG A 243 3.14 21.78 2.91
C ARG A 243 2.97 23.11 2.17
N SER A 244 4.02 23.62 1.55
CA SER A 244 4.01 24.89 0.81
C SER A 244 3.80 24.74 -0.71
N HIS A 245 3.78 23.50 -1.24
CA HIS A 245 3.77 23.26 -2.69
C HIS A 245 2.39 22.88 -3.23
N THR A 246 1.42 23.79 -3.09
CA THR A 246 0.05 23.60 -3.59
C THR A 246 -0.03 23.48 -5.11
N SER A 247 0.93 24.05 -5.84
CA SER A 247 1.03 24.01 -7.30
C SER A 247 1.24 22.61 -7.90
N ILE A 248 1.65 21.63 -7.09
CA ILE A 248 1.81 20.24 -7.55
C ILE A 248 0.48 19.68 -8.06
N VAL A 249 -0.60 19.87 -7.29
CA VAL A 249 -1.92 19.35 -7.66
C VAL A 249 -2.42 19.98 -8.95
N GLU A 250 -2.26 21.31 -9.07
CA GLU A 250 -2.62 22.04 -10.28
C GLU A 250 -1.85 21.51 -11.50
N ALA A 251 -0.54 21.34 -11.37
CA ALA A 251 0.29 20.80 -12.44
C ALA A 251 -0.16 19.40 -12.86
N LEU A 252 -0.40 18.49 -11.91
CA LEU A 252 -0.82 17.12 -12.19
C LEU A 252 -2.22 17.06 -12.85
N CYS A 253 -3.12 17.94 -12.47
CA CYS A 253 -4.46 18.01 -13.09
C CYS A 253 -4.44 18.50 -14.55
N THR A 254 -3.36 19.14 -15.01
CA THR A 254 -3.22 19.58 -16.41
C THR A 254 -2.67 18.49 -17.34
N TRP A 255 -2.14 17.40 -16.80
CA TRP A 255 -1.48 16.37 -17.60
C TRP A 255 -2.44 15.70 -18.59
N ARG A 256 -1.94 15.43 -19.81
CA ARG A 256 -2.65 14.75 -20.89
C ARG A 256 -1.92 13.46 -21.24
N GLY A 257 -2.60 12.56 -21.92
CA GLY A 257 -2.08 11.22 -22.23
C GLY A 257 -2.38 10.19 -21.14
N ALA A 258 -2.67 8.96 -21.56
CA ALA A 258 -3.18 7.91 -20.66
C ALA A 258 -2.16 7.54 -19.57
N ALA A 259 -0.89 7.36 -19.93
CA ALA A 259 0.17 6.98 -18.99
C ALA A 259 0.45 8.10 -17.97
N ALA A 260 0.53 9.34 -18.46
CA ALA A 260 0.76 10.51 -17.60
C ALA A 260 -0.39 10.71 -16.61
N GLN A 261 -1.65 10.54 -17.05
CA GLN A 261 -2.80 10.66 -16.17
C GLN A 261 -2.86 9.57 -15.10
N VAL A 262 -2.51 8.32 -15.42
CA VAL A 262 -2.40 7.24 -14.42
C VAL A 262 -1.35 7.61 -13.36
N ALA A 263 -0.18 8.07 -13.80
CA ALA A 263 0.88 8.48 -12.87
C ALA A 263 0.46 9.67 -11.99
N ALA A 264 -0.28 10.65 -12.57
CA ALA A 264 -0.81 11.79 -11.84
C ALA A 264 -1.85 11.36 -10.78
N LEU A 265 -2.79 10.49 -11.14
CA LEU A 265 -3.82 9.97 -10.22
C LEU A 265 -3.20 9.19 -9.05
N ASP A 266 -2.24 8.31 -9.34
CA ASP A 266 -1.50 7.55 -8.31
C ASP A 266 -0.69 8.48 -7.37
N ALA A 267 -0.09 9.54 -7.91
CA ALA A 267 0.58 10.54 -7.09
C ALA A 267 -0.40 11.32 -6.21
N LEU A 268 -1.52 11.78 -6.78
CA LEU A 268 -2.56 12.49 -6.04
C LEU A 268 -3.14 11.63 -4.91
N GLU A 269 -3.34 10.33 -5.14
CA GLU A 269 -3.76 9.40 -4.07
C GLU A 269 -2.78 9.44 -2.90
N LYS A 270 -1.46 9.38 -3.16
CA LYS A 270 -0.42 9.45 -2.12
C LYS A 270 -0.39 10.81 -1.42
N PHE A 271 -0.54 11.92 -2.15
CA PHE A 271 -0.61 13.26 -1.56
C PHE A 271 -1.85 13.43 -0.66
N VAL A 272 -3.02 12.98 -1.13
CA VAL A 272 -4.25 13.04 -0.34
C VAL A 272 -4.13 12.21 0.93
N SER A 273 -3.55 11.00 0.84
CA SER A 273 -3.36 10.13 2.02
C SER A 273 -2.39 10.73 3.04
N SER A 274 -1.39 11.50 2.60
CA SER A 274 -0.36 12.06 3.48
C SER A 274 -0.77 13.37 4.18
N PHE A 275 -1.58 14.22 3.53
CA PHE A 275 -1.84 15.58 4.03
C PHE A 275 -3.30 15.99 4.09
N GLY A 276 -4.20 15.24 3.44
CA GLY A 276 -5.45 15.84 3.02
C GLY A 276 -5.19 16.92 1.97
N MET A 277 -6.20 17.72 1.64
CA MET A 277 -6.08 18.79 0.65
C MET A 277 -6.87 20.03 1.08
N ALA A 278 -6.38 21.22 0.73
CA ALA A 278 -7.19 22.43 0.76
C ALA A 278 -8.41 22.25 -0.17
N LEU A 279 -9.54 22.84 0.19
CA LEU A 279 -10.84 22.58 -0.45
C LEU A 279 -10.79 22.76 -1.99
N SER A 280 -10.19 23.83 -2.48
CA SER A 280 -10.04 24.12 -3.91
C SER A 280 -9.23 23.08 -4.68
N GLN A 281 -8.20 22.56 -4.07
CA GLN A 281 -7.35 21.52 -4.65
C GLN A 281 -8.05 20.16 -4.65
N GLY A 282 -8.83 19.85 -3.62
CA GLY A 282 -9.63 18.65 -3.51
C GLY A 282 -10.66 18.54 -4.63
N GLU A 283 -11.32 19.65 -5.02
CA GLU A 283 -12.27 19.66 -6.14
C GLU A 283 -11.61 19.35 -7.48
N ASN A 284 -10.42 19.89 -7.76
CA ASN A 284 -9.67 19.58 -8.98
C ASN A 284 -9.29 18.09 -9.06
N ALA A 285 -8.78 17.52 -7.96
CA ALA A 285 -8.45 16.11 -7.87
C ALA A 285 -9.68 15.22 -8.02
N LEU A 286 -10.80 15.59 -7.40
CA LEU A 286 -12.08 14.88 -7.52
C LEU A 286 -12.59 14.89 -8.97
N ASN A 287 -12.56 16.04 -9.64
CA ASN A 287 -12.95 16.14 -11.03
C ASN A 287 -12.06 15.28 -11.95
N LEU A 288 -10.74 15.27 -11.74
CA LEU A 288 -9.83 14.42 -12.50
C LEU A 288 -10.13 12.93 -12.28
N ALA A 289 -10.37 12.53 -11.02
CA ALA A 289 -10.73 11.15 -10.69
C ALA A 289 -12.06 10.74 -11.33
N LEU A 290 -13.09 11.57 -11.24
CA LEU A 290 -14.40 11.29 -11.86
C LEU A 290 -14.31 11.21 -13.38
N CYS A 291 -13.60 12.13 -14.04
CA CYS A 291 -13.37 12.04 -15.48
C CYS A 291 -12.66 10.74 -15.87
N ALA A 292 -11.69 10.29 -15.05
CA ALA A 292 -10.97 9.03 -15.30
C ALA A 292 -11.89 7.80 -15.22
N VAL A 293 -12.86 7.80 -14.32
CA VAL A 293 -13.83 6.72 -14.15
C VAL A 293 -14.91 6.76 -15.24
N GLU A 294 -15.48 7.93 -15.49
CA GLU A 294 -16.57 8.12 -16.48
C GLU A 294 -16.13 7.89 -17.93
N ASP A 295 -14.87 8.18 -18.25
CA ASP A 295 -14.33 7.96 -19.59
C ASP A 295 -14.06 6.48 -19.91
N GLU A 296 -13.93 5.59 -18.91
CA GLU A 296 -13.71 4.16 -19.18
C GLU A 296 -14.89 3.52 -19.93
N THR A 297 -16.09 3.94 -19.61
CA THR A 297 -17.29 3.48 -20.34
C THR A 297 -17.20 3.79 -21.84
N LYS A 298 -16.32 4.72 -22.23
CA LYS A 298 -16.14 5.20 -23.62
C LYS A 298 -14.85 4.73 -24.29
N THR A 299 -13.75 4.56 -23.54
CA THR A 299 -12.39 4.40 -24.11
C THR A 299 -11.65 3.12 -23.72
N HIS A 300 -12.19 2.27 -22.85
CA HIS A 300 -11.57 1.04 -22.34
C HIS A 300 -10.18 1.20 -21.69
N SER A 301 -9.88 2.35 -21.10
CA SER A 301 -8.62 2.60 -20.40
C SER A 301 -8.68 2.14 -18.94
N LYS A 302 -8.66 0.83 -18.72
CA LYS A 302 -8.82 0.19 -17.40
C LYS A 302 -7.86 0.73 -16.32
N GLY A 303 -6.60 0.96 -16.65
CA GLY A 303 -5.61 1.46 -15.70
C GLY A 303 -5.94 2.85 -15.15
N ARG A 304 -6.47 3.73 -16.00
CA ARG A 304 -6.87 5.08 -15.61
C ARG A 304 -8.08 5.06 -14.68
N CYS A 305 -9.07 4.22 -14.96
CA CYS A 305 -10.24 4.05 -14.10
C CYS A 305 -9.85 3.51 -12.72
N ILE A 306 -9.04 2.48 -12.64
CA ILE A 306 -8.54 1.91 -11.38
C ILE A 306 -7.84 3.00 -10.54
N ALA A 307 -6.93 3.77 -11.16
CA ALA A 307 -6.25 4.87 -10.48
C ALA A 307 -7.22 5.98 -10.03
N GLY A 308 -8.24 6.30 -10.85
CA GLY A 308 -9.31 7.23 -10.51
C GLY A 308 -10.14 6.77 -9.31
N LEU A 309 -10.52 5.49 -9.29
CA LEU A 309 -11.26 4.88 -8.17
C LEU A 309 -10.43 4.84 -6.88
N ALA A 310 -9.13 4.54 -6.97
CA ALA A 310 -8.22 4.58 -5.81
C ALA A 310 -8.12 6.00 -5.23
N LEU A 311 -8.02 7.02 -6.08
CA LEU A 311 -8.05 8.42 -5.63
C LEU A 311 -9.42 8.80 -5.03
N LEU A 312 -10.55 8.39 -5.64
CA LEU A 312 -11.89 8.62 -5.07
C LEU A 312 -12.03 7.98 -3.69
N ARG A 313 -11.55 6.76 -3.53
CA ARG A 313 -11.49 6.07 -2.24
C ARG A 313 -10.80 6.92 -1.19
N GLN A 314 -9.63 7.46 -1.51
CA GLN A 314 -8.84 8.25 -0.59
C GLN A 314 -9.47 9.62 -0.29
N LEU A 315 -10.09 10.25 -1.28
CA LEU A 315 -10.84 11.51 -1.09
C LEU A 315 -12.04 11.31 -0.16
N CYS A 316 -12.76 10.20 -0.25
CA CYS A 316 -13.85 9.88 0.67
C CYS A 316 -13.37 9.79 2.13
N VAL A 317 -12.19 9.21 2.36
CA VAL A 317 -11.62 9.06 3.71
C VAL A 317 -11.07 10.38 4.23
N CYS A 318 -10.22 11.05 3.47
CA CYS A 318 -9.43 12.20 3.95
C CYS A 318 -10.18 13.53 3.86
N VAL A 319 -11.05 13.71 2.85
CA VAL A 319 -11.70 14.99 2.55
C VAL A 319 -13.18 14.82 2.17
N PRO A 320 -14.00 14.16 3.00
CA PRO A 320 -15.41 13.88 2.68
C PRO A 320 -16.24 15.14 2.38
N THR A 321 -15.83 16.30 2.89
CA THR A 321 -16.48 17.60 2.64
C THR A 321 -16.40 18.05 1.19
N VAL A 322 -15.35 17.68 0.46
CA VAL A 322 -15.18 17.94 -0.98
C VAL A 322 -16.07 17.01 -1.81
N VAL A 323 -16.27 15.77 -1.34
CA VAL A 323 -17.06 14.76 -2.03
C VAL A 323 -18.57 15.02 -1.91
N LEU A 324 -19.01 15.56 -0.77
CA LEU A 324 -20.43 15.79 -0.46
C LEU A 324 -21.22 16.55 -1.56
N PRO A 325 -20.75 17.71 -2.06
CA PRO A 325 -21.47 18.46 -3.11
C PRO A 325 -21.65 17.64 -4.41
N HIS A 326 -20.74 16.70 -4.64
CA HIS A 326 -20.70 15.87 -5.85
C HIS A 326 -21.21 14.43 -5.62
N ALA A 327 -21.89 14.17 -4.48
CA ALA A 327 -22.29 12.84 -4.05
C ALA A 327 -23.09 12.07 -5.10
N VAL A 328 -24.00 12.72 -5.85
CA VAL A 328 -24.78 12.11 -6.92
C VAL A 328 -23.86 11.57 -8.02
N ARG A 329 -22.95 12.40 -8.53
CA ARG A 329 -22.04 12.03 -9.61
C ARG A 329 -21.08 10.92 -9.16
N VAL A 330 -20.55 11.03 -7.93
CA VAL A 330 -19.68 10.00 -7.33
C VAL A 330 -20.43 8.68 -7.20
N THR A 331 -21.65 8.68 -6.66
CA THR A 331 -22.44 7.45 -6.48
C THR A 331 -22.75 6.78 -7.82
N THR A 332 -23.08 7.55 -8.86
CA THR A 332 -23.32 7.00 -10.20
C THR A 332 -22.05 6.33 -10.73
N ALA A 333 -20.91 7.01 -10.66
CA ALA A 333 -19.62 6.46 -11.11
C ALA A 333 -19.22 5.19 -10.34
N LEU A 334 -19.42 5.15 -9.01
CA LEU A 334 -19.13 3.98 -8.18
C LEU A 334 -20.11 2.82 -8.47
N ALA A 335 -21.39 3.10 -8.65
CA ALA A 335 -22.38 2.07 -9.00
C ALA A 335 -22.07 1.44 -10.36
N GLU A 336 -21.78 2.25 -11.38
CA GLU A 336 -21.39 1.77 -12.71
C GLU A 336 -20.10 0.96 -12.69
N SER A 337 -19.05 1.45 -12.02
CA SER A 337 -17.76 0.76 -11.92
C SER A 337 -17.88 -0.59 -11.22
N SER A 338 -18.73 -0.70 -10.19
CA SER A 338 -18.98 -1.95 -9.46
C SER A 338 -19.63 -3.04 -10.34
N GLN A 339 -20.32 -2.66 -11.41
CA GLN A 339 -20.99 -3.59 -12.33
C GLN A 339 -20.11 -4.02 -13.52
N LEU A 340 -18.94 -3.45 -13.70
CA LEU A 340 -18.05 -3.78 -14.81
C LEU A 340 -17.60 -5.25 -14.76
N SER A 341 -17.42 -5.84 -15.94
CA SER A 341 -16.97 -7.23 -16.10
C SER A 341 -15.50 -7.41 -15.74
N HIS A 342 -14.70 -6.34 -15.78
CA HIS A 342 -13.30 -6.38 -15.42
C HIS A 342 -13.15 -6.40 -13.90
N HIS A 343 -12.68 -7.54 -13.34
CA HIS A 343 -12.67 -7.81 -11.90
C HIS A 343 -11.87 -6.79 -11.08
N HIS A 344 -10.71 -6.32 -11.55
CA HIS A 344 -9.92 -5.31 -10.82
C HIS A 344 -10.63 -3.96 -10.74
N THR A 345 -11.30 -3.53 -11.80
CA THR A 345 -12.06 -2.28 -11.77
C THR A 345 -13.28 -2.40 -10.86
N ALA A 346 -14.00 -3.52 -10.94
CA ALA A 346 -15.13 -3.78 -10.05
C ALA A 346 -14.70 -3.86 -8.57
N LEU A 347 -13.56 -4.48 -8.30
CA LEU A 347 -12.97 -4.56 -6.96
C LEU A 347 -12.69 -3.16 -6.40
N GLU A 348 -11.92 -2.33 -7.13
CA GLU A 348 -11.62 -0.96 -6.70
C GLU A 348 -12.89 -0.10 -6.57
N GLY A 349 -13.88 -0.29 -7.46
CA GLY A 349 -15.17 0.38 -7.37
C GLY A 349 -15.93 0.03 -6.09
N LEU A 350 -15.91 -1.23 -5.67
CA LEU A 350 -16.53 -1.69 -4.42
C LEU A 350 -15.75 -1.22 -3.18
N GLU A 351 -14.42 -1.21 -3.24
CA GLU A 351 -13.60 -0.66 -2.15
C GLU A 351 -13.82 0.84 -1.98
N ALA A 352 -13.89 1.59 -3.08
CA ALA A 352 -14.23 3.01 -3.04
C ALA A 352 -15.68 3.25 -2.54
N SER A 353 -16.61 2.39 -2.94
CA SER A 353 -17.99 2.39 -2.45
C SER A 353 -18.08 2.17 -0.94
N THR A 354 -17.26 1.26 -0.41
CA THR A 354 -17.14 1.01 1.03
C THR A 354 -16.74 2.28 1.78
N GLN A 355 -15.72 2.98 1.32
CA GLN A 355 -15.26 4.21 1.97
C GLN A 355 -16.27 5.37 1.82
N PHE A 356 -16.92 5.48 0.66
CA PHE A 356 -18.01 6.43 0.47
C PHE A 356 -19.15 6.18 1.47
N LEU A 357 -19.57 4.94 1.62
CA LEU A 357 -20.66 4.55 2.54
C LEU A 357 -20.31 4.85 4.00
N TRP A 358 -19.07 4.60 4.43
CA TRP A 358 -18.63 4.91 5.80
C TRP A 358 -18.51 6.42 6.07
N HIS A 359 -17.91 7.19 5.17
CA HIS A 359 -17.51 8.57 5.47
C HIS A 359 -18.45 9.63 4.93
N VAL A 360 -19.17 9.34 3.84
CA VAL A 360 -20.08 10.29 3.16
C VAL A 360 -21.54 9.84 3.28
N GLY A 361 -21.81 8.55 3.15
CA GLY A 361 -23.13 7.94 3.14
C GLY A 361 -24.10 8.41 4.22
N PRO A 362 -23.71 8.51 5.51
CA PRO A 362 -24.60 8.98 6.58
C PRO A 362 -25.19 10.37 6.37
N ARG A 363 -24.51 11.21 5.57
CA ARG A 363 -24.96 12.59 5.25
C ARG A 363 -25.81 12.68 3.99
N VAL A 364 -25.81 11.62 3.17
CA VAL A 364 -26.50 11.56 1.87
C VAL A 364 -27.25 10.23 1.70
N PRO A 365 -28.31 9.98 2.48
CA PRO A 365 -28.96 8.67 2.56
C PRO A 365 -29.52 8.17 1.22
N GLN A 366 -30.05 9.05 0.39
CA GLN A 366 -30.57 8.67 -0.94
C GLN A 366 -29.47 8.08 -1.84
N GLN A 367 -28.27 8.65 -1.79
CA GLN A 367 -27.12 8.16 -2.54
C GLN A 367 -26.60 6.84 -1.94
N ALA A 368 -26.64 6.69 -0.63
CA ALA A 368 -26.29 5.43 0.04
C ALA A 368 -27.28 4.31 -0.33
N GLU A 369 -28.58 4.60 -0.47
CA GLU A 369 -29.58 3.65 -0.97
C GLU A 369 -29.27 3.15 -2.38
N LEU A 370 -28.96 4.07 -3.32
CA LEU A 370 -28.61 3.73 -4.69
C LEU A 370 -27.38 2.82 -4.76
N LEU A 371 -26.37 3.14 -3.94
CA LEU A 371 -25.15 2.35 -3.89
C LEU A 371 -25.38 0.97 -3.25
N CYS A 372 -26.22 0.91 -2.21
CA CYS A 372 -26.64 -0.36 -1.61
C CYS A 372 -27.36 -1.26 -2.63
N ASP A 373 -28.27 -0.70 -3.43
CA ASP A 373 -28.96 -1.43 -4.50
C ASP A 373 -27.97 -1.95 -5.56
N ALA A 374 -26.96 -1.15 -5.94
CA ALA A 374 -25.93 -1.58 -6.88
C ALA A 374 -25.08 -2.72 -6.31
N VAL A 375 -24.67 -2.63 -5.04
CA VAL A 375 -23.92 -3.69 -4.36
C VAL A 375 -24.75 -4.99 -4.25
N CYS A 376 -26.02 -4.89 -3.90
CA CYS A 376 -26.94 -6.05 -3.88
C CYS A 376 -27.03 -6.71 -5.25
N THR A 377 -27.20 -5.92 -6.32
CA THR A 377 -27.25 -6.41 -7.70
C THR A 377 -25.94 -7.12 -8.09
N ARG A 378 -24.79 -6.59 -7.67
CA ARG A 378 -23.51 -7.27 -7.89
C ARG A 378 -23.42 -8.61 -7.16
N LEU A 379 -23.90 -8.72 -5.93
CA LEU A 379 -23.95 -9.98 -5.18
C LEU A 379 -24.93 -11.01 -5.79
N GLU A 380 -25.99 -10.58 -6.41
CA GLU A 380 -26.96 -11.44 -7.12
C GLU A 380 -26.38 -11.99 -8.43
N SER A 381 -25.40 -11.31 -9.03
CA SER A 381 -24.81 -11.74 -10.28
C SER A 381 -24.09 -13.09 -10.14
N SER A 382 -24.01 -13.83 -11.24
CA SER A 382 -23.31 -15.12 -11.34
C SER A 382 -21.79 -14.98 -11.42
N ASP A 383 -21.24 -13.84 -11.05
CA ASP A 383 -19.82 -13.57 -11.06
C ASP A 383 -19.03 -14.62 -10.27
N THR A 384 -17.97 -15.13 -10.86
CA THR A 384 -17.16 -16.20 -10.30
C THR A 384 -15.97 -15.68 -9.48
N ASP A 385 -15.64 -14.39 -9.60
CA ASP A 385 -14.49 -13.83 -8.87
C ASP A 385 -14.77 -13.70 -7.37
N ALA A 386 -13.97 -14.41 -6.59
CA ALA A 386 -14.10 -14.45 -5.13
C ALA A 386 -13.77 -13.11 -4.47
N SER A 387 -12.78 -12.37 -4.99
CA SER A 387 -12.36 -11.09 -4.42
C SER A 387 -13.43 -10.01 -4.61
N VAL A 388 -14.09 -10.00 -5.75
CA VAL A 388 -15.20 -9.08 -6.03
C VAL A 388 -16.40 -9.37 -5.11
N ARG A 389 -16.73 -10.65 -4.88
CA ARG A 389 -17.79 -11.03 -3.94
C ARG A 389 -17.47 -10.65 -2.51
N ASP A 390 -16.23 -10.86 -2.09
CA ASP A 390 -15.77 -10.47 -0.76
C ASP A 390 -15.85 -8.96 -0.56
N ALA A 391 -15.36 -8.16 -1.52
CA ALA A 391 -15.46 -6.71 -1.51
C ALA A 391 -16.92 -6.22 -1.53
N ALA A 392 -17.80 -6.87 -2.28
CA ALA A 392 -19.22 -6.54 -2.30
C ALA A 392 -19.90 -6.80 -0.95
N LEU A 393 -19.51 -7.87 -0.24
CA LEU A 393 -19.98 -8.10 1.13
C LEU A 393 -19.48 -7.04 2.11
N VAL A 394 -18.23 -6.60 1.98
CA VAL A 394 -17.68 -5.49 2.79
C VAL A 394 -18.41 -4.18 2.50
N ALA A 395 -18.71 -3.90 1.24
CA ALA A 395 -19.48 -2.72 0.85
C ALA A 395 -20.93 -2.78 1.39
N LEU A 396 -21.55 -3.96 1.37
CA LEU A 396 -22.88 -4.16 1.94
C LEU A 396 -22.90 -3.97 3.46
N ASP A 397 -21.87 -4.49 4.15
CA ASP A 397 -21.67 -4.26 5.58
C ASP A 397 -21.55 -2.76 5.89
N ALA A 398 -20.71 -2.05 5.14
CA ALA A 398 -20.57 -0.61 5.27
C ALA A 398 -21.90 0.13 5.08
N ALA A 399 -22.72 -0.25 4.08
CA ALA A 399 -24.03 0.33 3.87
C ALA A 399 -24.97 0.10 5.05
N LEU A 400 -25.03 -1.13 5.54
CA LEU A 400 -25.91 -1.51 6.66
C LEU A 400 -25.48 -0.86 7.98
N CYS A 401 -24.19 -0.89 8.30
CA CYS A 401 -23.69 -0.38 9.58
C CYS A 401 -23.65 1.15 9.64
N SER A 402 -23.40 1.83 8.51
CA SER A 402 -23.33 3.31 8.48
C SER A 402 -24.68 4.00 8.28
N THR A 403 -25.60 3.39 7.51
CA THR A 403 -26.87 4.02 7.10
C THR A 403 -28.10 3.14 7.30
N GLY A 404 -27.93 1.94 7.92
CA GLY A 404 -28.97 0.90 7.98
C GLY A 404 -30.31 1.33 8.55
N ALA A 405 -30.35 2.27 9.51
CA ALA A 405 -31.60 2.81 10.04
C ALA A 405 -32.44 3.57 8.99
N GLN A 406 -31.79 4.03 7.92
CA GLN A 406 -32.41 4.76 6.81
C GLN A 406 -32.74 3.84 5.62
N LEU A 407 -32.13 2.64 5.56
CA LEU A 407 -32.28 1.64 4.49
C LEU A 407 -33.42 0.63 4.75
N THR A 408 -34.50 1.01 5.47
CA THR A 408 -35.56 0.11 5.94
C THR A 408 -36.15 -0.78 4.85
N ASP A 409 -36.37 -0.22 3.66
CA ASP A 409 -36.98 -0.95 2.53
C ASP A 409 -36.01 -1.91 1.83
N ARG A 410 -34.68 -1.67 1.94
CA ARG A 410 -33.60 -2.50 1.36
C ARG A 410 -33.09 -3.55 2.33
N LEU A 411 -33.31 -3.35 3.61
CA LEU A 411 -32.78 -4.21 4.65
C LEU A 411 -33.15 -5.70 4.47
N PRO A 412 -34.41 -6.08 4.19
CA PRO A 412 -34.76 -7.48 4.00
C PRO A 412 -33.99 -8.14 2.84
N ARG A 413 -33.81 -7.43 1.70
CA ARG A 413 -33.06 -7.92 0.54
C ARG A 413 -31.58 -8.10 0.88
N ALA A 414 -30.98 -7.12 1.50
CA ALA A 414 -29.57 -7.15 1.89
C ALA A 414 -29.28 -8.33 2.86
N LEU A 415 -30.11 -8.50 3.91
CA LEU A 415 -29.97 -9.58 4.87
C LEU A 415 -30.18 -10.96 4.25
N ALA A 416 -31.14 -11.10 3.32
CA ALA A 416 -31.36 -12.36 2.59
C ALA A 416 -30.14 -12.73 1.71
N LEU A 417 -29.47 -11.76 1.10
CA LEU A 417 -28.23 -11.98 0.33
C LEU A 417 -27.08 -12.44 1.23
N ILE A 418 -26.88 -11.81 2.38
CA ILE A 418 -25.87 -12.24 3.36
C ILE A 418 -26.14 -13.68 3.80
N TYR A 419 -27.42 -14.01 4.13
CA TYR A 419 -27.80 -15.37 4.51
C TYR A 419 -27.49 -16.39 3.42
N ALA A 420 -27.89 -16.10 2.17
CA ALA A 420 -27.62 -16.98 1.03
C ALA A 420 -26.12 -17.22 0.84
N ARG A 421 -25.27 -16.22 1.07
CA ARG A 421 -23.80 -16.32 0.96
C ARG A 421 -23.13 -17.00 2.16
N LEU A 422 -23.77 -17.06 3.30
CA LEU A 422 -23.27 -17.75 4.49
C LEU A 422 -23.06 -19.26 4.24
N THR A 423 -23.86 -19.85 3.35
CA THR A 423 -23.77 -21.27 2.99
C THR A 423 -22.71 -21.57 1.90
N HIS A 424 -22.13 -20.53 1.24
CA HIS A 424 -21.11 -20.71 0.23
C HIS A 424 -19.70 -20.74 0.81
N GLU A 425 -18.93 -21.77 0.49
CA GLU A 425 -17.61 -22.02 1.07
C GLU A 425 -16.63 -20.84 0.90
N VAL A 426 -16.61 -20.21 -0.27
CA VAL A 426 -15.65 -19.14 -0.60
C VAL A 426 -15.91 -17.84 0.19
N THR A 427 -17.19 -17.46 0.40
CA THR A 427 -17.56 -16.20 1.05
C THR A 427 -17.94 -16.34 2.52
N ARG A 428 -17.99 -17.55 3.02
CA ARG A 428 -18.47 -17.93 4.36
C ARG A 428 -17.79 -17.16 5.49
N ALA A 429 -16.46 -17.09 5.47
CA ALA A 429 -15.69 -16.41 6.52
C ALA A 429 -16.02 -14.92 6.59
N ARG A 430 -16.17 -14.27 5.43
CA ARG A 430 -16.57 -12.86 5.36
C ARG A 430 -18.01 -12.66 5.80
N CYS A 431 -18.93 -13.51 5.37
CA CYS A 431 -20.34 -13.44 5.81
C CYS A 431 -20.49 -13.55 7.31
N VAL A 432 -19.73 -14.43 7.97
CA VAL A 432 -19.73 -14.55 9.43
C VAL A 432 -19.31 -13.23 10.09
N GLN A 433 -18.28 -12.54 9.54
CA GLN A 433 -17.89 -11.23 10.05
C GLN A 433 -19.00 -10.20 9.85
N VAL A 434 -19.60 -10.13 8.65
CA VAL A 434 -20.70 -9.21 8.35
C VAL A 434 -21.91 -9.47 9.27
N VAL A 435 -22.24 -10.73 9.56
CA VAL A 435 -23.29 -11.06 10.54
C VAL A 435 -22.96 -10.49 11.91
N HIS A 436 -21.71 -10.66 12.37
CA HIS A 436 -21.27 -10.08 13.65
C HIS A 436 -21.45 -8.56 13.68
N ASP A 437 -20.96 -7.87 12.65
CA ASP A 437 -20.98 -6.41 12.55
C ASP A 437 -22.42 -5.87 12.50
N VAL A 438 -23.30 -6.48 11.70
CA VAL A 438 -24.74 -6.15 11.63
C VAL A 438 -25.43 -6.35 12.98
N MET A 439 -25.14 -7.45 13.70
CA MET A 439 -25.75 -7.73 15.01
C MET A 439 -25.26 -6.78 16.11
N THR A 440 -24.03 -6.29 16.01
CA THR A 440 -23.46 -5.31 16.95
C THR A 440 -23.87 -3.87 16.64
N CYS A 441 -24.36 -3.60 15.43
CA CYS A 441 -24.80 -2.28 15.01
C CYS A 441 -26.10 -1.86 15.72
N ARG A 442 -26.00 -0.90 16.66
CA ARG A 442 -27.12 -0.44 17.50
C ARG A 442 -28.33 0.04 16.70
N SER A 443 -28.11 0.70 15.57
CA SER A 443 -29.20 1.21 14.73
C SER A 443 -30.05 0.12 14.10
N LEU A 444 -29.48 -1.07 13.88
CA LEU A 444 -30.13 -2.22 13.25
C LEU A 444 -30.80 -3.16 14.27
N GLN A 445 -30.33 -3.18 15.51
CA GLN A 445 -30.86 -4.08 16.56
C GLN A 445 -32.35 -3.89 16.84
N THR A 446 -32.87 -2.68 16.63
CA THR A 446 -34.30 -2.36 16.84
C THR A 446 -35.18 -2.73 15.65
N CYS A 447 -34.61 -3.09 14.50
CA CYS A 447 -35.35 -3.42 13.27
C CYS A 447 -35.89 -4.84 13.31
N ALA A 448 -37.16 -5.04 12.99
CA ALA A 448 -37.79 -6.37 12.94
C ALA A 448 -37.08 -7.33 11.94
N PRO A 449 -36.71 -6.91 10.69
CA PRO A 449 -35.96 -7.78 9.77
C PRO A 449 -34.64 -8.30 10.32
N THR A 450 -33.94 -7.51 11.15
CA THR A 450 -32.68 -7.92 11.78
C THR A 450 -32.88 -9.05 12.79
N LYS A 451 -33.97 -9.01 13.58
CA LYS A 451 -34.31 -10.08 14.52
C LYS A 451 -34.67 -11.38 13.79
N ASP A 452 -35.44 -11.29 12.71
CA ASP A 452 -35.81 -12.45 11.90
C ASP A 452 -34.56 -13.07 11.23
N PHE A 453 -33.66 -12.24 10.73
CA PHE A 453 -32.37 -12.67 10.20
C PHE A 453 -31.49 -13.32 11.29
N ALA A 454 -31.44 -12.74 12.47
CA ALA A 454 -30.73 -13.32 13.61
C ALA A 454 -31.20 -14.75 13.94
N ARG A 455 -32.54 -14.98 13.95
CA ARG A 455 -33.11 -16.32 14.14
C ARG A 455 -32.66 -17.30 13.07
N GLN A 456 -32.66 -16.87 11.82
CA GLN A 456 -32.21 -17.70 10.69
C GLN A 456 -30.73 -18.06 10.79
N CYS A 457 -29.88 -17.17 11.29
CA CYS A 457 -28.43 -17.36 11.41
C CYS A 457 -28.01 -18.33 12.51
N LEU A 458 -28.84 -18.62 13.54
CA LEU A 458 -28.47 -19.48 14.65
C LEU A 458 -27.97 -20.88 14.23
N ALA A 459 -28.73 -21.58 13.40
CA ALA A 459 -28.38 -22.93 12.98
C ALA A 459 -27.11 -22.96 12.07
N PRO A 460 -27.01 -22.15 11.01
CA PRO A 460 -25.78 -22.11 10.20
C PRO A 460 -24.53 -21.74 10.99
N LEU A 461 -24.59 -20.73 11.86
CA LEU A 461 -23.44 -20.32 12.68
C LEU A 461 -23.02 -21.41 13.67
N SER A 462 -23.97 -22.12 14.28
CA SER A 462 -23.70 -23.26 15.16
C SER A 462 -23.00 -24.40 14.43
N GLU A 463 -23.31 -24.62 13.15
CA GLU A 463 -22.62 -25.61 12.30
C GLU A 463 -21.21 -25.11 11.89
N LEU A 464 -21.08 -23.85 11.54
CA LEU A 464 -19.79 -23.23 11.19
C LEU A 464 -18.82 -23.15 12.39
N ALA A 465 -19.34 -23.06 13.61
CA ALA A 465 -18.55 -23.14 14.83
C ALA A 465 -17.87 -24.50 15.03
N ARG A 466 -18.24 -25.54 14.26
CA ARG A 466 -17.55 -26.86 14.23
C ARG A 466 -16.39 -26.89 13.25
N GLN A 467 -16.31 -25.96 12.33
CA GLN A 467 -15.29 -25.95 11.29
C GLN A 467 -14.08 -25.16 11.76
N ARG A 468 -12.89 -25.78 11.73
CA ARG A 468 -11.65 -25.22 12.26
C ARG A 468 -11.36 -23.79 11.80
N ASP A 469 -11.60 -23.51 10.52
CA ASP A 469 -11.22 -22.23 9.91
C ASP A 469 -12.16 -21.06 10.26
N THR A 470 -13.43 -21.36 10.59
CA THR A 470 -14.46 -20.36 10.90
C THR A 470 -14.93 -20.39 12.34
N ALA A 471 -14.45 -21.34 13.14
CA ALA A 471 -14.97 -21.60 14.48
C ALA A 471 -14.97 -20.35 15.39
N THR A 472 -13.82 -19.70 15.52
CA THR A 472 -13.67 -18.52 16.40
C THR A 472 -14.56 -17.35 15.97
N SER A 473 -14.60 -17.03 14.67
CA SER A 473 -15.47 -15.96 14.15
C SER A 473 -16.95 -16.32 14.28
N SER A 474 -17.31 -17.58 14.06
CA SER A 474 -18.69 -18.06 14.21
C SER A 474 -19.18 -18.03 15.65
N LEU A 475 -18.33 -18.34 16.63
CA LEU A 475 -18.66 -18.22 18.05
C LEU A 475 -18.90 -16.75 18.45
N ARG A 476 -18.07 -15.82 17.96
CA ARG A 476 -18.27 -14.38 18.17
C ARG A 476 -19.57 -13.88 17.54
N ALA A 477 -19.85 -14.29 16.30
CA ALA A 477 -21.09 -13.95 15.63
C ALA A 477 -22.31 -14.52 16.35
N LEU A 478 -22.22 -15.78 16.84
CA LEU A 478 -23.26 -16.39 17.67
C LEU A 478 -23.49 -15.63 18.96
N HIS A 479 -22.43 -15.16 19.62
CA HIS A 479 -22.57 -14.33 20.82
C HIS A 479 -23.38 -13.06 20.50
N SER A 480 -23.04 -12.34 19.44
CA SER A 480 -23.78 -11.13 19.02
C SER A 480 -25.23 -11.41 18.66
N VAL A 481 -25.51 -12.53 17.97
CA VAL A 481 -26.86 -13.00 17.67
C VAL A 481 -27.64 -13.34 18.96
N ALA A 482 -26.99 -14.02 19.90
CA ALA A 482 -27.60 -14.43 21.13
C ALA A 482 -27.89 -13.24 22.07
N VAL A 483 -27.03 -12.23 22.10
CA VAL A 483 -27.29 -10.97 22.83
C VAL A 483 -28.57 -10.30 22.31
N LEU A 484 -28.82 -10.33 20.99
CA LEU A 484 -30.01 -9.74 20.39
C LEU A 484 -31.28 -10.56 20.65
N LEU A 485 -31.18 -11.90 20.61
CA LEU A 485 -32.32 -12.82 20.72
C LEU A 485 -32.62 -13.27 22.17
N GLN A 486 -31.63 -13.13 23.06
CA GLN A 486 -31.76 -13.54 24.48
C GLN A 486 -32.25 -14.99 24.60
N ASN A 487 -33.37 -15.21 25.32
CA ASN A 487 -33.93 -16.53 25.62
C ASN A 487 -34.22 -17.39 24.38
N GLU A 488 -34.44 -16.78 23.19
CA GLU A 488 -34.68 -17.53 21.95
C GLU A 488 -33.43 -18.27 21.47
N ALA A 489 -32.23 -17.80 21.82
CA ALA A 489 -30.96 -18.43 21.44
C ALA A 489 -30.56 -19.59 22.37
N GLN A 490 -31.19 -19.73 23.53
CA GLN A 490 -30.84 -20.66 24.59
C GLN A 490 -30.66 -22.12 24.16
N PRO A 491 -31.53 -22.72 23.32
CA PRO A 491 -31.34 -24.11 22.89
C PRO A 491 -30.05 -24.30 22.08
N THR A 492 -29.67 -23.29 21.30
CA THR A 492 -28.44 -23.31 20.49
C THR A 492 -27.19 -23.16 21.36
N LEU A 493 -27.24 -22.26 22.37
CA LEU A 493 -26.17 -22.08 23.34
C LEU A 493 -25.92 -23.36 24.14
N LEU A 494 -26.96 -24.00 24.65
CA LEU A 494 -26.86 -25.28 25.34
C LEU A 494 -26.24 -26.38 24.48
N ASN A 495 -26.63 -26.48 23.23
CA ASN A 495 -26.03 -27.42 22.29
C ASN A 495 -24.52 -27.19 22.09
N ILE A 496 -24.06 -25.95 22.13
CA ILE A 496 -22.63 -25.62 22.02
C ILE A 496 -21.91 -25.97 23.33
N LEU A 497 -22.47 -25.60 24.47
CA LEU A 497 -21.86 -25.83 25.78
C LEU A 497 -21.87 -27.30 26.22
N SER A 498 -22.74 -28.14 25.64
CA SER A 498 -22.73 -29.59 25.85
C SER A 498 -21.61 -30.33 25.09
N ARG A 499 -20.84 -29.63 24.24
CA ARG A 499 -19.70 -30.18 23.51
C ARG A 499 -18.44 -30.16 24.38
N GLU A 500 -17.41 -30.90 23.94
CA GLU A 500 -16.10 -30.80 24.56
C GLU A 500 -15.56 -29.36 24.45
N LEU A 501 -15.02 -28.87 25.56
CA LEU A 501 -14.39 -27.55 25.60
C LEU A 501 -13.18 -27.49 24.64
N PRO A 502 -12.97 -26.36 24.00
CA PRO A 502 -11.74 -26.12 23.25
C PRO A 502 -10.51 -26.26 24.16
N ALA A 503 -9.38 -26.70 23.57
CA ALA A 503 -8.12 -26.74 24.29
C ALA A 503 -7.79 -25.35 24.88
N VAL A 504 -7.13 -25.32 26.04
CA VAL A 504 -6.86 -24.10 26.80
C VAL A 504 -6.15 -23.01 25.99
N ASN A 505 -5.23 -23.41 25.12
CA ASN A 505 -4.51 -22.47 24.23
C ASN A 505 -5.25 -22.20 22.90
N SER A 506 -6.49 -22.65 22.76
CA SER A 506 -7.28 -22.42 21.54
C SER A 506 -7.85 -21.00 21.52
N PRO A 507 -7.80 -20.30 20.36
CA PRO A 507 -8.44 -19.00 20.17
C PRO A 507 -9.97 -19.08 20.27
N MET A 508 -10.55 -20.29 20.31
CA MET A 508 -11.98 -20.53 20.49
C MET A 508 -12.42 -20.43 21.96
N LEU A 509 -11.50 -20.56 22.92
CA LEU A 509 -11.84 -20.62 24.33
C LEU A 509 -12.51 -19.34 24.84
N PRO A 510 -11.93 -18.12 24.63
CA PRO A 510 -12.58 -16.89 25.10
C PRO A 510 -14.02 -16.74 24.62
N PRO A 511 -14.34 -16.82 23.30
CA PRO A 511 -15.73 -16.67 22.86
C PRO A 511 -16.65 -17.81 23.32
N THR A 512 -16.12 -19.01 23.62
CA THR A 512 -16.93 -20.08 24.21
C THR A 512 -17.33 -19.74 25.66
N LEU A 513 -16.43 -19.13 26.43
CA LEU A 513 -16.70 -18.66 27.79
C LEU A 513 -17.69 -17.49 27.82
N GLU A 514 -17.56 -16.54 26.89
CA GLU A 514 -18.52 -15.45 26.71
C GLU A 514 -19.92 -15.97 26.38
N LEU A 515 -20.04 -17.03 25.55
CA LEU A 515 -21.31 -17.69 25.27
C LEU A 515 -21.88 -18.42 26.51
N ALA A 516 -21.01 -19.02 27.32
CA ALA A 516 -21.44 -19.66 28.59
C ALA A 516 -21.97 -18.63 29.58
N GLU A 517 -21.27 -17.50 29.71
CA GLU A 517 -21.73 -16.38 30.54
C GLU A 517 -23.11 -15.87 30.08
N LEU A 518 -23.27 -15.63 28.79
CA LEU A 518 -24.54 -15.16 28.24
C LEU A 518 -25.67 -16.17 28.45
N ALA A 519 -25.38 -17.47 28.32
CA ALA A 519 -26.36 -18.51 28.58
C ALA A 519 -26.86 -18.49 30.03
N VAL A 520 -25.97 -18.28 31.01
CA VAL A 520 -26.30 -18.13 32.43
C VAL A 520 -27.09 -16.84 32.70
N GLN A 521 -26.71 -15.73 32.05
CA GLN A 521 -27.43 -14.45 32.19
C GLN A 521 -28.85 -14.52 31.62
N CYS A 522 -29.06 -15.27 30.52
CA CYS A 522 -30.39 -15.47 29.94
C CYS A 522 -31.28 -16.43 30.77
N ASP A 523 -30.69 -17.50 31.28
CA ASP A 523 -31.39 -18.50 32.06
C ASP A 523 -30.50 -19.03 33.22
N PRO A 524 -30.69 -18.53 34.45
CA PRO A 524 -29.88 -18.95 35.58
C PRO A 524 -29.91 -20.46 35.86
N SER A 525 -30.97 -21.17 35.47
CA SER A 525 -31.07 -22.62 35.65
C SER A 525 -30.01 -23.43 34.90
N VAL A 526 -29.35 -22.81 33.89
CA VAL A 526 -28.27 -23.43 33.13
C VAL A 526 -26.92 -23.38 33.87
N ALA A 527 -26.81 -22.59 34.90
CA ALA A 527 -25.57 -22.40 35.63
C ALA A 527 -24.96 -23.72 36.15
N HIS A 528 -25.78 -24.69 36.57
CA HIS A 528 -25.33 -26.01 37.01
C HIS A 528 -24.62 -26.78 35.85
N ILE A 529 -25.11 -26.67 34.62
CA ILE A 529 -24.49 -27.32 33.45
C ILE A 529 -23.09 -26.73 33.19
N VAL A 530 -22.95 -25.42 33.36
CA VAL A 530 -21.65 -24.73 33.18
C VAL A 530 -20.67 -25.12 34.29
N VAL A 531 -21.15 -25.20 35.54
CA VAL A 531 -20.33 -25.62 36.68
C VAL A 531 -19.87 -27.08 36.54
N ASP A 532 -20.72 -27.96 36.06
CA ASP A 532 -20.41 -29.40 35.97
C ASP A 532 -19.54 -29.73 34.72
N ASN A 533 -19.79 -29.08 33.61
CA ASN A 533 -19.15 -29.44 32.32
C ASN A 533 -17.99 -28.52 31.89
N VAL A 534 -18.06 -27.21 32.24
CA VAL A 534 -17.10 -26.21 31.73
C VAL A 534 -15.97 -25.96 32.73
N LEU A 535 -16.29 -25.71 33.99
CA LEU A 535 -15.31 -25.29 34.99
C LEU A 535 -14.24 -26.33 35.31
N PRO A 536 -14.54 -27.63 35.53
CA PRO A 536 -13.52 -28.58 35.97
C PRO A 536 -12.37 -28.77 34.99
N GLY A 537 -12.66 -28.71 33.69
CA GLY A 537 -11.63 -28.80 32.64
C GLY A 537 -10.68 -27.61 32.63
N LEU A 538 -11.21 -26.41 32.82
CA LEU A 538 -10.44 -25.15 32.82
C LEU A 538 -9.61 -24.98 34.08
N LEU A 539 -10.20 -25.25 35.22
CA LEU A 539 -9.55 -25.11 36.53
C LEU A 539 -8.36 -26.05 36.69
N LYS A 540 -8.36 -27.23 36.02
CA LYS A 540 -7.22 -28.15 36.00
C LYS A 540 -6.00 -27.59 35.25
N GLN A 541 -6.17 -26.71 34.29
CA GLN A 541 -5.12 -26.15 33.42
C GLN A 541 -4.99 -24.64 33.58
N LEU A 542 -5.30 -24.10 34.73
CA LEU A 542 -5.40 -22.67 34.97
C LEU A 542 -4.08 -21.91 34.68
N SER A 543 -2.93 -22.56 34.94
CA SER A 543 -1.60 -22.00 34.65
C SER A 543 -1.36 -21.68 33.14
N ASP A 544 -2.02 -22.44 32.29
CA ASP A 544 -1.82 -22.35 30.82
C ASP A 544 -2.89 -21.49 30.12
N VAL A 545 -3.88 -20.99 30.86
CA VAL A 545 -4.97 -20.16 30.31
C VAL A 545 -4.43 -18.80 29.88
N PRO A 546 -4.62 -18.39 28.60
CA PRO A 546 -4.15 -17.10 28.12
C PRO A 546 -4.96 -15.91 28.69
N PRO A 547 -4.38 -14.69 28.78
CA PRO A 547 -5.04 -13.53 29.39
C PRO A 547 -6.46 -13.23 28.90
N PRO A 548 -6.80 -13.26 27.60
CA PRO A 548 -8.18 -13.00 27.15
C PRO A 548 -9.18 -14.04 27.64
N ALA A 549 -8.77 -15.30 27.80
CA ALA A 549 -9.63 -16.35 28.33
C ALA A 549 -9.77 -16.26 29.86
N LEU A 550 -8.76 -15.71 30.56
CA LEU A 550 -8.88 -15.41 32.00
C LEU A 550 -9.89 -14.32 32.29
N GLU A 551 -9.91 -13.26 31.47
CA GLU A 551 -10.91 -12.19 31.59
C GLU A 551 -12.33 -12.73 31.37
N ALA A 552 -12.53 -13.54 30.33
CA ALA A 552 -13.83 -14.18 30.08
C ALA A 552 -14.21 -15.16 31.18
N LEU A 553 -13.24 -15.92 31.72
CA LEU A 553 -13.48 -16.82 32.85
C LEU A 553 -13.87 -16.05 34.13
N HIS A 554 -13.22 -14.94 34.43
CA HIS A 554 -13.56 -14.08 35.57
C HIS A 554 -14.98 -13.52 35.43
N SER A 555 -15.35 -13.04 34.25
CA SER A 555 -16.72 -12.56 33.98
C SER A 555 -17.76 -13.66 34.15
N LEU A 556 -17.48 -14.85 33.61
CA LEU A 556 -18.33 -16.05 33.78
C LEU A 556 -18.51 -16.43 35.26
N LEU A 557 -17.42 -16.50 36.05
CA LEU A 557 -17.48 -16.82 37.48
C LEU A 557 -18.30 -15.79 38.25
N THR A 558 -18.18 -14.52 37.92
CA THR A 558 -18.99 -13.43 38.52
C THR A 558 -20.47 -13.60 38.20
N SER A 559 -20.81 -13.95 36.97
CA SER A 559 -22.19 -14.21 36.53
C SER A 559 -22.76 -15.46 37.21
N LEU A 560 -21.98 -16.54 37.34
CA LEU A 560 -22.38 -17.75 38.06
C LEU A 560 -22.63 -17.50 39.55
N ALA A 561 -21.77 -16.72 40.20
CA ALA A 561 -21.92 -16.36 41.60
C ALA A 561 -23.19 -15.51 41.88
N SER A 562 -23.64 -14.77 40.86
CA SER A 562 -24.81 -13.91 40.91
C SER A 562 -26.12 -14.61 40.50
N ALA A 563 -26.04 -15.79 39.89
CA ALA A 563 -27.20 -16.46 39.27
C ALA A 563 -28.12 -17.16 40.31
N GLU A 564 -27.55 -17.95 41.23
CA GLU A 564 -28.29 -18.67 42.26
C GLU A 564 -27.44 -18.91 43.51
N ASP A 565 -28.01 -18.61 44.69
CA ASP A 565 -27.38 -18.89 46.00
C ASP A 565 -27.09 -20.39 46.20
N SER A 566 -27.86 -21.27 45.58
CA SER A 566 -27.70 -22.73 45.66
C SER A 566 -26.42 -23.26 45.03
N LEU A 567 -25.83 -22.51 44.10
CA LEU A 567 -24.60 -22.87 43.39
C LEU A 567 -23.32 -22.48 44.15
N ALA A 568 -23.43 -21.57 45.11
CA ALA A 568 -22.27 -21.09 45.86
C ALA A 568 -21.44 -22.22 46.50
N PRO A 569 -22.04 -23.27 47.13
CA PRO A 569 -21.26 -24.39 47.65
C PRO A 569 -20.52 -25.19 46.60
N ALA A 570 -21.14 -25.41 45.41
CA ALA A 570 -20.50 -26.14 44.30
C ALA A 570 -19.35 -25.35 43.69
N LEU A 571 -19.51 -24.04 43.51
CA LEU A 571 -18.44 -23.14 43.04
C LEU A 571 -17.27 -23.08 44.03
N VAL A 572 -17.56 -22.93 45.33
CA VAL A 572 -16.53 -22.95 46.38
C VAL A 572 -15.77 -24.27 46.36
N THR A 573 -16.45 -25.40 46.27
CA THR A 573 -15.82 -26.73 46.22
C THR A 573 -14.94 -26.88 44.97
N ALA A 574 -15.40 -26.39 43.80
CA ALA A 574 -14.61 -26.42 42.56
C ALA A 574 -13.34 -25.55 42.64
N LEU A 575 -13.45 -24.36 43.23
CA LEU A 575 -12.33 -23.44 43.43
C LEU A 575 -11.35 -23.96 44.53
N GLU A 576 -11.83 -24.54 45.61
CA GLU A 576 -11.00 -25.19 46.63
C GLU A 576 -10.23 -26.37 46.04
N HIS A 577 -10.87 -27.20 45.26
CA HIS A 577 -10.18 -28.30 44.55
C HIS A 577 -9.12 -27.78 43.55
N ALA A 578 -9.41 -26.72 42.79
CA ALA A 578 -8.45 -26.09 41.94
C ALA A 578 -7.27 -25.50 42.74
N TRP A 579 -7.54 -24.88 43.87
CA TRP A 579 -6.50 -24.36 44.76
C TRP A 579 -5.56 -25.48 45.27
N GLU A 580 -6.11 -26.61 45.69
CA GLU A 580 -5.34 -27.78 46.12
C GLU A 580 -4.48 -28.35 44.99
N LEU A 581 -5.02 -28.44 43.76
CA LEU A 581 -4.31 -28.90 42.58
C LEU A 581 -3.11 -28.00 42.25
N HIS A 582 -3.23 -26.71 42.46
CA HIS A 582 -2.22 -25.71 42.12
C HIS A 582 -1.43 -25.16 43.32
N CYS A 583 -1.44 -25.86 44.46
CA CYS A 583 -0.79 -25.38 45.69
C CYS A 583 0.72 -25.13 45.57
N SER A 584 1.40 -25.75 44.58
CA SER A 584 2.81 -25.53 44.24
C SER A 584 3.05 -24.54 43.11
N ASP A 585 2.00 -24.10 42.38
CA ASP A 585 2.10 -23.18 41.24
C ASP A 585 1.64 -21.76 41.65
N ARG A 586 2.63 -20.89 41.91
CA ARG A 586 2.38 -19.51 42.30
C ARG A 586 1.62 -18.70 41.24
N ALA A 587 1.82 -18.99 39.94
CA ALA A 587 1.10 -18.30 38.88
C ALA A 587 -0.37 -18.66 38.84
N ALA A 588 -0.71 -19.93 39.00
CA ALA A 588 -2.08 -20.39 39.09
C ALA A 588 -2.77 -19.89 40.36
N GLN A 589 -2.08 -19.85 41.52
CA GLN A 589 -2.61 -19.29 42.76
C GLN A 589 -2.98 -17.82 42.66
N VAL A 590 -2.13 -17.01 42.02
CA VAL A 590 -2.43 -15.59 41.74
C VAL A 590 -3.69 -15.46 40.88
N ARG A 591 -3.85 -16.29 39.86
CA ARG A 591 -5.03 -16.29 38.98
C ARG A 591 -6.34 -16.72 39.67
N LEU A 592 -6.25 -17.52 40.73
CA LEU A 592 -7.42 -17.91 41.54
C LEU A 592 -7.84 -16.84 42.54
N VAL A 593 -6.93 -15.95 42.94
CA VAL A 593 -7.21 -14.86 43.89
C VAL A 593 -7.77 -13.62 43.21
N TYR A 594 -7.36 -13.37 41.98
CA TYR A 594 -7.83 -12.25 41.15
C TYR A 594 -8.92 -12.68 40.18
#